data_c9b9301b57055e056da01ebb5048178d
#
_entry.id   c9b9301b57055e056da01ebb5048178d
#
_cell.length_a   1.000
_cell.length_b   1.000
_cell.length_c   1.000
_cell.angle_alpha   90.00
_cell.angle_beta   90.00
_cell.angle_gamma   90.00
#
_symmetry.space_group_name_H-M   'P 1'
#
loop_
_entity.id
_entity.type
_entity.pdbx_description
1 polymer ?
#
loop_
_entity_poly.entity_id
_entity_poly.type
_entity_poly.pdbx_seq_one_letter_code
_entity_poly.pdbx_strand_id
1 'polypeptide(L)'
;APPPIFKFTGRIIFITNLDMHQIADPIRTRCYKVDLHMTQAQCVEYIESTAHNVRLPGVDEIQEDCIVDSINFLKIYASRIKNISYRLFLDILRIRIECADDDWARLAYYNIMQN
;
A
#
# COMPACT_ATOMS: atom_id res chain seq x y z
N ALA A 1 37.94 -20.19 -1.89
CA ALA A 1 37.64 -20.80 -0.59
C ALA A 1 36.15 -21.02 -0.42
N PRO A 2 35.71 -22.13 0.20
CA PRO A 2 34.29 -22.30 0.46
C PRO A 2 33.78 -21.23 1.42
N PRO A 3 32.51 -20.78 1.29
CA PRO A 3 31.98 -19.79 2.20
C PRO A 3 31.97 -20.33 3.64
N PRO A 4 32.18 -19.50 4.64
CA PRO A 4 32.12 -19.95 6.01
C PRO A 4 30.77 -20.56 6.35
N ILE A 5 30.76 -21.67 7.03
CA ILE A 5 29.55 -22.32 7.51
C ILE A 5 29.28 -21.78 8.90
N PHE A 6 28.10 -21.21 9.12
CA PHE A 6 27.69 -20.77 10.44
C PHE A 6 26.30 -21.33 10.77
N LYS A 7 26.06 -21.56 12.04
CA LYS A 7 24.77 -22.06 12.51
C LYS A 7 23.84 -20.92 12.78
N PHE A 8 22.72 -20.89 12.07
CA PHE A 8 21.67 -19.92 12.30
C PHE A 8 20.62 -20.47 13.27
N THR A 9 20.39 -19.79 14.38
CA THR A 9 19.44 -20.22 15.40
C THR A 9 18.22 -19.32 15.52
N GLY A 10 18.11 -18.30 14.67
CA GLY A 10 17.00 -17.36 14.67
C GLY A 10 15.79 -17.84 13.89
N ARG A 11 14.88 -16.91 13.64
CA ARG A 11 13.68 -17.13 12.82
C ARG A 11 13.75 -16.27 11.58
N ILE A 12 13.26 -16.81 10.47
CA ILE A 12 13.21 -16.08 9.21
C ILE A 12 11.74 -15.97 8.79
N ILE A 13 11.31 -14.75 8.44
CA ILE A 13 9.99 -14.50 7.91
C ILE A 13 10.14 -14.00 6.48
N PHE A 14 9.52 -14.72 5.54
CA PHE A 14 9.47 -14.30 4.14
C PHE A 14 8.13 -13.60 3.89
N ILE A 15 8.18 -12.39 3.35
CA ILE A 15 7.00 -11.63 2.97
C ILE A 15 7.00 -11.50 1.46
N THR A 16 5.92 -11.93 0.82
CA THR A 16 5.84 -11.92 -0.63
C THR A 16 4.39 -11.70 -1.08
N ASN A 17 4.21 -11.13 -2.26
CA ASN A 17 2.92 -11.06 -2.92
C ASN A 17 2.76 -12.11 -4.02
N LEU A 18 3.67 -13.07 -4.10
CA LEU A 18 3.59 -14.16 -5.06
C LEU A 18 2.54 -15.18 -4.65
N ASP A 19 1.90 -15.80 -5.63
CA ASP A 19 1.02 -16.94 -5.39
C ASP A 19 1.84 -18.15 -4.94
N MET A 20 1.19 -19.08 -4.25
CA MET A 20 1.85 -20.25 -3.68
C MET A 20 2.63 -21.08 -4.70
N HIS A 21 2.10 -21.22 -5.93
CA HIS A 21 2.80 -21.98 -6.97
C HIS A 21 3.94 -21.20 -7.63
N GLN A 22 4.10 -19.92 -7.33
CA GLN A 22 5.23 -19.11 -7.78
C GLN A 22 6.38 -19.14 -6.77
N ILE A 23 6.15 -19.72 -5.60
CA ILE A 23 7.17 -19.83 -4.56
C ILE A 23 7.90 -21.15 -4.73
N ALA A 24 9.24 -21.12 -4.63
CA ALA A 24 10.06 -22.31 -4.79
C ALA A 24 9.67 -23.41 -3.79
N ASP A 25 9.62 -24.65 -4.26
CA ASP A 25 9.21 -25.80 -3.44
C ASP A 25 9.93 -25.92 -2.10
N PRO A 26 11.26 -25.75 -2.01
CA PRO A 26 11.94 -25.86 -0.71
C PRO A 26 11.42 -24.88 0.33
N ILE A 27 11.04 -23.66 -0.09
CA ILE A 27 10.46 -22.67 0.82
C ILE A 27 9.02 -23.03 1.13
N ARG A 28 8.25 -23.37 0.09
CA ARG A 28 6.83 -23.66 0.22
C ARG A 28 6.55 -24.85 1.13
N THR A 29 7.40 -25.89 1.09
CA THR A 29 7.19 -27.11 1.86
C THR A 29 7.75 -27.06 3.28
N ARG A 30 8.66 -26.14 3.58
CA ARG A 30 9.35 -26.06 4.87
C ARG A 30 8.85 -24.94 5.77
N CYS A 31 7.97 -24.07 5.27
CA CYS A 31 7.50 -22.91 6.02
C CYS A 31 6.02 -23.02 6.35
N TYR A 32 5.65 -22.51 7.50
CA TYR A 32 4.25 -22.23 7.78
C TYR A 32 3.80 -21.06 6.92
N LYS A 33 2.58 -21.14 6.44
CA LYS A 33 2.04 -20.15 5.50
C LYS A 33 0.89 -19.41 6.13
N VAL A 34 0.91 -18.10 5.95
CA VAL A 34 -0.19 -17.25 6.35
C VAL A 34 -0.55 -16.38 5.15
N ASP A 35 -1.76 -16.57 4.64
CA ASP A 35 -2.31 -15.71 3.60
C ASP A 35 -3.00 -14.53 4.23
N LEU A 36 -2.53 -13.34 3.88
CA LEU A 36 -3.12 -12.10 4.37
C LEU A 36 -3.91 -11.46 3.25
N HIS A 37 -5.22 -11.60 3.31
CA HIS A 37 -6.13 -10.99 2.35
C HIS A 37 -6.96 -9.91 3.02
N MET A 38 -7.02 -8.75 2.39
CA MET A 38 -7.89 -7.67 2.81
C MET A 38 -8.90 -7.40 1.70
N THR A 39 -10.16 -7.26 2.09
CA THR A 39 -11.19 -6.77 1.17
C THR A 39 -10.92 -5.30 0.87
N GLN A 40 -11.53 -4.77 -0.21
CA GLN A 40 -11.42 -3.35 -0.53
C GLN A 40 -11.87 -2.48 0.64
N ALA A 41 -12.96 -2.86 1.30
CA ALA A 41 -13.46 -2.13 2.46
C ALA A 41 -12.47 -2.14 3.62
N GLN A 42 -11.83 -3.29 3.87
CA GLN A 42 -10.81 -3.40 4.92
C GLN A 42 -9.57 -2.57 4.59
N CYS A 43 -9.17 -2.51 3.33
CA CYS A 43 -8.06 -1.67 2.90
C CYS A 43 -8.34 -0.19 3.17
N VAL A 44 -9.53 0.28 2.83
CA VAL A 44 -9.94 1.67 3.07
C VAL A 44 -9.94 1.96 4.58
N GLU A 45 -10.47 1.05 5.38
CA GLU A 45 -10.52 1.17 6.82
C GLU A 45 -9.13 1.24 7.44
N TYR A 46 -8.23 0.39 6.97
CA TYR A 46 -6.82 0.40 7.41
C TYR A 46 -6.13 1.71 7.04
N ILE A 47 -6.32 2.18 5.82
CA ILE A 47 -5.75 3.45 5.36
C ILE A 47 -6.27 4.60 6.23
N GLU A 48 -7.57 4.63 6.49
CA GLU A 48 -8.18 5.66 7.33
C GLU A 48 -7.58 5.67 8.74
N SER A 49 -7.35 4.50 9.33
CA SER A 49 -6.83 4.39 10.69
C SER A 49 -5.35 4.76 10.81
N THR A 50 -4.57 4.64 9.73
CA THR A 50 -3.12 4.87 9.74
C THR A 50 -2.68 6.13 9.02
N ALA A 51 -3.59 6.82 8.34
CA ALA A 51 -3.26 7.93 7.45
C ALA A 51 -2.63 9.12 8.20
N HIS A 52 -2.97 9.31 9.46
CA HIS A 52 -2.42 10.43 10.25
C HIS A 52 -0.92 10.31 10.49
N ASN A 53 -0.38 9.12 10.37
CA ASN A 53 1.05 8.85 10.54
C ASN A 53 1.80 8.75 9.22
N VAL A 54 1.14 9.04 8.10
CA VAL A 54 1.73 8.89 6.77
C VAL A 54 2.87 9.89 6.55
N ARG A 55 3.89 9.44 5.84
CA ARG A 55 5.02 10.27 5.44
C ARG A 55 5.26 10.12 3.95
N LEU A 56 5.63 11.24 3.31
CA LEU A 56 5.97 11.27 1.90
C LEU A 56 7.37 11.81 1.72
N PRO A 57 8.20 11.18 0.87
CA PRO A 57 9.52 11.71 0.55
C PRO A 57 9.43 13.13 -0.02
N GLY A 58 10.25 14.04 0.50
CA GLY A 58 10.27 15.43 0.03
C GLY A 58 9.20 16.32 0.63
N VAL A 59 8.36 15.81 1.51
CA VAL A 59 7.31 16.58 2.20
C VAL A 59 7.57 16.52 3.69
N ASP A 60 7.92 17.67 4.29
CA ASP A 60 8.27 17.74 5.71
C ASP A 60 7.03 17.58 6.58
N GLU A 61 5.95 18.23 6.22
CA GLU A 61 4.71 18.20 6.99
C GLU A 61 3.53 18.09 6.04
N ILE A 62 2.65 17.13 6.33
CA ILE A 62 1.42 16.90 5.57
C ILE A 62 0.27 17.49 6.36
N GLN A 63 -0.47 18.42 5.73
CA GLN A 63 -1.61 19.04 6.38
C GLN A 63 -2.77 18.06 6.49
N GLU A 64 -3.47 18.13 7.61
CA GLU A 64 -4.57 17.20 7.91
C GLU A 64 -5.70 17.27 6.90
N ASP A 65 -6.02 18.45 6.36
CA ASP A 65 -7.05 18.60 5.34
C ASP A 65 -6.71 17.86 4.05
N CYS A 66 -5.44 17.79 3.69
CA CYS A 66 -5.00 16.98 2.54
C CYS A 66 -5.25 15.50 2.78
N ILE A 67 -4.98 15.02 3.99
CA ILE A 67 -5.22 13.63 4.36
C ILE A 67 -6.72 13.32 4.33
N VAL A 68 -7.53 14.17 4.92
CA VAL A 68 -8.98 13.98 4.96
C VAL A 68 -9.58 13.99 3.55
N ASP A 69 -9.18 14.93 2.72
CA ASP A 69 -9.66 15.01 1.33
C ASP A 69 -9.29 13.77 0.54
N SER A 70 -8.07 13.26 0.72
CA SER A 70 -7.60 12.06 0.03
C SER A 70 -8.37 10.81 0.47
N ILE A 71 -8.65 10.68 1.75
CA ILE A 71 -9.46 9.58 2.29
C ILE A 71 -10.89 9.65 1.74
N ASN A 72 -11.50 10.82 1.74
CA ASN A 72 -12.84 11.01 1.21
C ASN A 72 -12.92 10.69 -0.27
N PHE A 73 -11.91 11.08 -1.05
CA PHE A 73 -11.83 10.71 -2.45
C PHE A 73 -11.80 9.20 -2.62
N LEU A 74 -10.96 8.52 -1.83
CA LEU A 74 -10.86 7.07 -1.88
C LEU A 74 -12.19 6.40 -1.55
N LYS A 75 -12.91 6.89 -0.54
CA LYS A 75 -14.22 6.36 -0.16
C LYS A 75 -15.27 6.55 -1.26
N ILE A 76 -15.28 7.72 -1.89
CA ILE A 76 -16.24 8.02 -2.94
C ILE A 76 -16.07 7.08 -4.14
N TYR A 77 -14.83 6.82 -4.53
CA TYR A 77 -14.53 6.03 -5.72
C TYR A 77 -14.15 4.58 -5.45
N ALA A 78 -14.27 4.13 -4.20
CA ALA A 78 -13.85 2.78 -3.80
C ALA A 78 -14.51 1.68 -4.64
N SER A 79 -15.78 1.83 -4.97
CA SER A 79 -16.51 0.84 -5.78
C SER A 79 -16.06 0.78 -7.24
N ARG A 80 -15.39 1.83 -7.72
CA ARG A 80 -14.90 1.93 -9.10
C ARG A 80 -13.42 1.61 -9.24
N ILE A 81 -12.68 1.61 -8.13
CA ILE A 81 -11.25 1.32 -8.14
C ILE A 81 -11.07 -0.18 -8.13
N LYS A 82 -10.29 -0.68 -9.07
CA LYS A 82 -10.07 -2.11 -9.23
C LYS A 82 -9.27 -2.72 -8.09
N ASN A 83 -8.19 -2.03 -7.69
CA ASN A 83 -7.30 -2.50 -6.63
C ASN A 83 -6.96 -1.34 -5.71
N ILE A 84 -7.53 -1.33 -4.52
CA ILE A 84 -7.20 -0.35 -3.51
C ILE A 84 -5.96 -0.83 -2.75
N SER A 85 -4.97 0.05 -2.63
CA SER A 85 -3.74 -0.22 -1.90
C SER A 85 -3.29 1.03 -1.17
N TYR A 86 -2.37 0.86 -0.23
CA TYR A 86 -1.78 1.99 0.46
C TYR A 86 -1.00 2.90 -0.50
N ARG A 87 -0.34 2.29 -1.49
CA ARG A 87 0.38 3.03 -2.52
C ARG A 87 -0.56 3.93 -3.32
N LEU A 88 -1.74 3.42 -3.67
CA LEU A 88 -2.75 4.22 -4.36
C LEU A 88 -3.14 5.44 -3.53
N PHE A 89 -3.33 5.26 -2.23
CA PHE A 89 -3.62 6.35 -1.32
C PHE A 89 -2.51 7.40 -1.31
N LEU A 90 -1.25 6.95 -1.28
CA LEU A 90 -0.11 7.86 -1.32
C LEU A 90 -0.06 8.66 -2.63
N ASP A 91 -0.41 8.04 -3.75
CA ASP A 91 -0.49 8.72 -5.03
C ASP A 91 -1.57 9.80 -5.04
N ILE A 92 -2.74 9.49 -4.49
CA ILE A 92 -3.84 10.46 -4.35
C ILE A 92 -3.40 11.64 -3.47
N LEU A 93 -2.79 11.32 -2.34
CA LEU A 93 -2.33 12.34 -1.39
C LEU A 93 -1.28 13.26 -2.02
N ARG A 94 -0.35 12.71 -2.78
CA ARG A 94 0.67 13.48 -3.47
C ARG A 94 0.03 14.44 -4.49
N ILE A 95 -0.94 13.97 -5.24
CA ILE A 95 -1.67 14.82 -6.20
C ILE A 95 -2.38 15.95 -5.46
N ARG A 96 -3.03 15.62 -4.33
CA ARG A 96 -3.72 16.64 -3.53
C ARG A 96 -2.78 17.72 -3.02
N ILE A 97 -1.58 17.35 -2.59
CA ILE A 97 -0.58 18.26 -2.08
C ILE A 97 0.00 19.14 -3.20
N GLU A 98 0.32 18.53 -4.34
CA GLU A 98 0.95 19.23 -5.47
C GLU A 98 -0.02 20.12 -6.23
N CYS A 99 -1.30 19.77 -6.25
CA CYS A 99 -2.34 20.53 -6.94
C CYS A 99 -3.21 21.24 -5.91
N ALA A 100 -2.93 22.51 -5.69
CA ALA A 100 -3.56 23.27 -4.60
C ALA A 100 -4.99 23.72 -4.89
N ASP A 101 -5.46 23.62 -6.14
CA ASP A 101 -6.80 24.05 -6.54
C ASP A 101 -7.77 22.87 -6.59
N ASP A 102 -9.04 23.17 -6.89
CA ASP A 102 -10.10 22.15 -6.91
C ASP A 102 -9.96 21.10 -8.01
N ASP A 103 -9.03 21.29 -8.95
CA ASP A 103 -8.80 20.35 -10.05
C ASP A 103 -8.03 19.10 -9.62
N TRP A 104 -7.53 19.05 -8.40
CA TRP A 104 -6.78 17.89 -7.91
C TRP A 104 -7.59 16.60 -8.00
N ALA A 105 -8.90 16.67 -7.69
CA ALA A 105 -9.77 15.50 -7.71
C ALA A 105 -9.95 14.96 -9.14
N ARG A 106 -10.06 15.84 -10.11
CA ARG A 106 -10.13 15.46 -11.52
C ARG A 106 -8.83 14.79 -11.97
N LEU A 107 -7.71 15.37 -11.61
CA LEU A 107 -6.40 14.84 -11.95
C LEU A 107 -6.20 13.47 -11.30
N ALA A 108 -6.57 13.32 -10.05
CA ALA A 108 -6.50 12.03 -9.34
C ALA A 108 -7.39 10.98 -10.00
N TYR A 109 -8.60 11.36 -10.37
CA TYR A 109 -9.54 10.47 -11.05
C TYR A 109 -8.95 9.93 -12.35
N TYR A 110 -8.41 10.80 -13.20
CA TYR A 110 -7.83 10.37 -14.47
C TYR A 110 -6.63 9.43 -14.25
N ASN A 111 -5.77 9.74 -13.30
CA ASN A 111 -4.59 8.91 -13.03
C ASN A 111 -4.98 7.52 -12.53
N ILE A 112 -6.01 7.41 -11.71
CA ILE A 112 -6.44 6.16 -11.11
C ILE A 112 -7.22 5.30 -12.10
N MET A 113 -8.10 5.90 -12.89
CA MET A 113 -8.97 5.17 -13.81
C MET A 113 -8.25 4.68 -15.07
N GLN A 114 -7.07 5.19 -15.36
CA GLN A 114 -6.26 4.73 -16.49
C GLN A 114 -5.36 3.55 -16.16
N ASN A 115 -5.25 3.21 -14.90
CA ASN A 115 -4.38 2.11 -14.45
C ASN A 115 -5.23 0.85 -14.19
#